data_c00afbe25f8563c53c47e0fcb6b71d36
#
_entry.id   c00afbe25f8563c53c47e0fcb6b71d36
#
_cell.length_a   1.000
_cell.length_b   1.000
_cell.length_c   1.000
_cell.angle_alpha   90.00
_cell.angle_beta   90.00
_cell.angle_gamma   90.00
#
_symmetry.space_group_name_H-M   'P 1'
#
loop_
_entity.id
_entity.type
_entity.pdbx_description
1 polymer ?
#
loop_
_entity_poly.entity_id
_entity_poly.type
_entity_poly.pdbx_seq_one_letter_code
_entity_poly.pdbx_strand_id
1 'polypeptide(L)'
;MIKPISLPSNSHDLGQCLETLERGFREVINALDEKPVAISFAFPGPADYPNGIIGGYLPNFPSFRDGVALGPFLEDKFGIPVFINNDADLFAYGEALAGALPEINSKLERLNSAKRYKNLLGYTWGTGFGFTVNGQMHIGDNSCVETFCLRNKKYPDVICEDGVAIHALKREYAKNSGDTDHNLEPKDMFDIAEGTREGNREAVLKTFEDYGEIAGDAMATAATLIDGLIVIGGGITAARKYIMPALLKEMRGQLQRMNGETISRLQFKVYDLDDFNEFVEFAKGGSRELKIYGTDKSVVYDPMKRIGITISKLGASRAISLGAY
;
A
#
# COMPACT_ATOMS: atom_id res chain seq x y z
N MET A 1 -2.97 24.52 6.05
CA MET A 1 -3.14 23.54 4.95
C MET A 1 -4.02 24.18 3.89
N ILE A 2 -3.56 24.22 2.64
CA ILE A 2 -4.28 24.83 1.51
C ILE A 2 -5.42 23.89 1.08
N LYS A 3 -6.52 24.46 0.57
CA LYS A 3 -7.59 23.64 -0.02
C LYS A 3 -7.07 22.92 -1.27
N PRO A 4 -7.48 21.67 -1.51
CA PRO A 4 -7.11 20.96 -2.72
C PRO A 4 -7.52 21.73 -3.98
N ILE A 5 -6.60 21.80 -4.93
CA ILE A 5 -6.83 22.41 -6.26
C ILE A 5 -6.92 21.23 -7.24
N SER A 6 -8.05 21.14 -7.94
CA SER A 6 -8.27 20.12 -8.97
C SER A 6 -7.96 20.68 -10.34
N LEU A 7 -7.06 20.03 -11.05
CA LEU A 7 -6.63 20.41 -12.40
C LEU A 7 -6.76 19.22 -13.36
N PRO A 8 -7.03 19.45 -14.65
CA PRO A 8 -7.02 18.40 -15.65
C PRO A 8 -5.60 17.86 -15.81
N SER A 9 -5.44 16.53 -15.96
CA SER A 9 -4.11 15.91 -16.14
C SER A 9 -3.49 16.24 -17.49
N ASN A 10 -4.30 16.42 -18.54
CA ASN A 10 -3.86 16.62 -19.93
C ASN A 10 -2.81 15.59 -20.39
N SER A 11 -2.88 14.37 -19.88
CA SER A 11 -1.84 13.34 -19.93
C SER A 11 -1.45 12.88 -21.34
N HIS A 12 -2.27 13.18 -22.35
CA HIS A 12 -1.99 12.87 -23.76
C HIS A 12 -1.20 13.97 -24.51
N ASP A 13 -1.12 15.18 -23.94
CA ASP A 13 -0.40 16.33 -24.49
C ASP A 13 0.64 16.82 -23.46
N LEU A 14 1.91 16.56 -23.76
CA LEU A 14 3.02 16.88 -22.85
C LEU A 14 3.07 18.37 -22.52
N GLY A 15 2.93 19.25 -23.54
CA GLY A 15 3.00 20.69 -23.36
C GLY A 15 1.92 21.17 -22.39
N GLN A 16 0.66 20.80 -22.64
CA GLN A 16 -0.48 21.16 -21.78
C GLN A 16 -0.37 20.54 -20.39
N CYS A 17 0.16 19.31 -20.27
CA CYS A 17 0.38 18.67 -18.98
C CYS A 17 1.41 19.46 -18.17
N LEU A 18 2.56 19.81 -18.74
CA LEU A 18 3.61 20.57 -18.07
C LEU A 18 3.16 21.98 -17.68
N GLU A 19 2.43 22.69 -18.56
CA GLU A 19 1.80 24.00 -18.25
C GLU A 19 0.80 23.90 -17.09
N THR A 20 0.02 22.83 -17.07
CA THR A 20 -0.94 22.59 -15.98
C THR A 20 -0.25 22.34 -14.65
N LEU A 21 0.82 21.52 -14.64
CA LEU A 21 1.64 21.30 -13.44
C LEU A 21 2.29 22.59 -12.95
N GLU A 22 2.92 23.36 -13.84
CA GLU A 22 3.53 24.65 -13.49
C GLU A 22 2.49 25.60 -12.89
N ARG A 23 1.33 25.74 -13.51
CA ARG A 23 0.22 26.55 -12.97
C ARG A 23 -0.21 26.09 -11.59
N GLY A 24 -0.41 24.79 -11.39
CA GLY A 24 -0.82 24.23 -10.11
C GLY A 24 0.18 24.54 -8.99
N PHE A 25 1.47 24.33 -9.24
CA PHE A 25 2.48 24.68 -8.25
C PHE A 25 2.56 26.19 -7.97
N ARG A 26 2.39 27.06 -8.99
CA ARG A 26 2.32 28.51 -8.79
C ARG A 26 1.12 28.91 -7.93
N GLU A 27 -0.05 28.30 -8.16
CA GLU A 27 -1.25 28.57 -7.35
C GLU A 27 -1.02 28.14 -5.89
N VAL A 28 -0.41 26.98 -5.65
CA VAL A 28 -0.07 26.52 -4.30
C VAL A 28 0.94 27.46 -3.64
N ILE A 29 2.03 27.82 -4.33
CA ILE A 29 3.07 28.74 -3.81
C ILE A 29 2.46 30.10 -3.43
N ASN A 30 1.58 30.65 -4.29
CA ASN A 30 0.92 31.94 -4.02
C ASN A 30 -0.04 31.90 -2.83
N ALA A 31 -0.50 30.71 -2.44
CA ALA A 31 -1.39 30.51 -1.30
C ALA A 31 -0.64 30.21 0.01
N LEU A 32 0.69 30.12 -0.03
CA LEU A 32 1.53 29.94 1.17
C LEU A 32 1.87 31.27 1.80
N ASP A 33 1.94 31.31 3.13
CA ASP A 33 2.39 32.48 3.90
C ASP A 33 3.90 32.70 3.80
N GLU A 34 4.65 31.64 3.52
CA GLU A 34 6.11 31.65 3.41
C GLU A 34 6.58 31.05 2.08
N LYS A 35 7.76 31.45 1.64
CA LYS A 35 8.36 30.89 0.41
C LYS A 35 8.75 29.42 0.66
N PRO A 36 8.34 28.50 -0.23
CA PRO A 36 8.75 27.11 -0.12
C PRO A 36 10.26 26.96 -0.39
N VAL A 37 10.88 26.01 0.29
CA VAL A 37 12.29 25.66 0.10
C VAL A 37 12.50 24.52 -0.89
N ALA A 38 11.46 23.78 -1.20
CA ALA A 38 11.45 22.68 -2.17
C ALA A 38 10.03 22.41 -2.68
N ILE A 39 9.92 21.66 -3.76
CA ILE A 39 8.69 21.03 -4.24
C ILE A 39 8.88 19.52 -4.10
N SER A 40 7.94 18.86 -3.42
CA SER A 40 7.93 17.40 -3.31
C SER A 40 6.52 16.86 -3.59
N PHE A 41 6.43 15.87 -4.47
CA PHE A 41 5.13 15.34 -4.89
C PHE A 41 5.19 13.92 -5.42
N ALA A 42 4.01 13.28 -5.51
CA ALA A 42 3.84 11.98 -6.10
C ALA A 42 3.63 12.07 -7.62
N PHE A 43 4.29 11.18 -8.36
CA PHE A 43 4.01 10.97 -9.79
C PHE A 43 4.06 9.47 -10.10
N PRO A 44 3.15 8.95 -10.97
CA PRO A 44 3.15 7.54 -11.33
C PRO A 44 4.46 7.05 -11.94
N GLY A 45 4.79 5.79 -11.67
CA GLY A 45 5.99 5.14 -12.18
C GLY A 45 5.72 3.72 -12.71
N PRO A 46 6.78 2.92 -12.84
CA PRO A 46 8.16 3.17 -12.40
C PRO A 46 8.88 4.26 -13.20
N ALA A 47 9.81 4.99 -12.57
CA ALA A 47 10.53 6.13 -13.15
C ALA A 47 11.92 6.28 -12.52
N ASP A 48 12.80 7.05 -13.12
CA ASP A 48 14.07 7.45 -12.50
C ASP A 48 13.83 8.62 -11.52
N TYR A 49 13.22 8.28 -10.39
CA TYR A 49 12.87 9.27 -9.37
C TYR A 49 14.06 10.04 -8.80
N PRO A 50 15.25 9.41 -8.55
CA PRO A 50 16.41 10.14 -8.07
C PRO A 50 16.86 11.29 -8.98
N ASN A 51 16.68 11.15 -10.29
CA ASN A 51 17.01 12.18 -11.27
C ASN A 51 15.78 13.00 -11.72
N GLY A 52 14.59 12.71 -11.21
CA GLY A 52 13.36 13.40 -11.58
C GLY A 52 12.95 13.19 -13.04
N ILE A 53 13.30 12.03 -13.63
CA ILE A 53 12.98 11.69 -15.02
C ILE A 53 11.84 10.68 -15.03
N ILE A 54 10.75 11.08 -15.67
CA ILE A 54 9.54 10.24 -15.80
C ILE A 54 9.51 9.65 -17.21
N GLY A 55 9.38 8.33 -17.30
CA GLY A 55 9.34 7.65 -18.60
C GLY A 55 8.97 6.18 -18.50
N GLY A 56 8.95 5.47 -19.62
CA GLY A 56 8.62 4.05 -19.67
C GLY A 56 7.14 3.77 -19.86
N TYR A 57 6.67 2.60 -19.41
CA TYR A 57 5.27 2.21 -19.60
C TYR A 57 4.36 2.93 -18.58
N LEU A 58 3.73 3.99 -19.05
CA LEU A 58 2.80 4.82 -18.25
C LEU A 58 1.44 4.91 -18.97
N PRO A 59 0.52 3.97 -18.75
CA PRO A 59 -0.76 3.94 -19.47
C PRO A 59 -1.61 5.20 -19.24
N ASN A 60 -1.53 5.79 -18.05
CA ASN A 60 -2.28 7.00 -17.68
C ASN A 60 -1.59 8.31 -18.13
N PHE A 61 -0.31 8.25 -18.53
CA PHE A 61 0.48 9.40 -18.99
C PHE A 61 1.27 9.04 -20.24
N PRO A 62 0.61 8.75 -21.36
CA PRO A 62 1.26 8.27 -22.58
C PRO A 62 2.26 9.28 -23.18
N SER A 63 2.07 10.58 -22.94
CA SER A 63 2.99 11.64 -23.41
C SER A 63 4.36 11.64 -22.70
N PHE A 64 4.52 10.88 -21.61
CA PHE A 64 5.78 10.78 -20.86
C PHE A 64 6.62 9.56 -21.24
N ARG A 65 6.14 8.66 -22.10
CA ARG A 65 6.79 7.36 -22.41
C ARG A 65 8.23 7.44 -22.84
N ASP A 66 8.58 8.46 -23.65
CA ASP A 66 9.90 8.60 -24.22
C ASP A 66 10.91 9.26 -23.27
N GLY A 67 10.49 9.55 -22.05
CA GLY A 67 11.29 10.20 -21.03
C GLY A 67 11.11 11.72 -21.01
N VAL A 68 10.73 12.24 -19.83
CA VAL A 68 10.56 13.67 -19.58
C VAL A 68 11.33 14.03 -18.31
N ALA A 69 12.26 14.98 -18.43
CA ALA A 69 13.02 15.51 -17.30
C ALA A 69 12.13 16.45 -16.46
N LEU A 70 11.11 15.87 -15.80
CA LEU A 70 10.08 16.63 -15.08
C LEU A 70 10.65 17.39 -13.88
N GLY A 71 11.51 16.73 -13.09
CA GLY A 71 12.19 17.37 -11.96
C GLY A 71 13.02 18.57 -12.41
N PRO A 72 14.00 18.40 -13.32
CA PRO A 72 14.78 19.49 -13.88
C PRO A 72 13.95 20.62 -14.52
N PHE A 73 12.85 20.26 -15.21
CA PHE A 73 11.93 21.26 -15.76
C PHE A 73 11.31 22.15 -14.66
N LEU A 74 10.81 21.53 -13.58
CA LEU A 74 10.21 22.27 -12.48
C LEU A 74 11.27 23.06 -11.68
N GLU A 75 12.48 22.52 -11.51
CA GLU A 75 13.60 23.24 -10.87
C GLU A 75 13.99 24.50 -11.65
N ASP A 76 14.04 24.43 -12.99
CA ASP A 76 14.30 25.59 -13.85
C ASP A 76 13.19 26.66 -13.71
N LYS A 77 11.92 26.22 -13.60
CA LYS A 77 10.76 27.11 -13.47
C LYS A 77 10.64 27.81 -12.13
N PHE A 78 11.02 27.15 -11.04
CA PHE A 78 10.77 27.61 -9.67
C PHE A 78 12.04 28.02 -8.91
N GLY A 79 13.21 27.60 -9.36
CA GLY A 79 14.50 27.93 -8.73
C GLY A 79 14.71 27.28 -7.36
N ILE A 80 14.02 26.20 -7.08
CA ILE A 80 14.11 25.42 -5.83
C ILE A 80 14.17 23.93 -6.14
N PRO A 81 14.76 23.09 -5.26
CA PRO A 81 14.85 21.65 -5.46
C PRO A 81 13.50 20.98 -5.65
N VAL A 82 13.46 19.94 -6.49
CA VAL A 82 12.25 19.16 -6.78
C VAL A 82 12.49 17.69 -6.49
N PHE A 83 11.60 17.09 -5.69
CA PHE A 83 11.63 15.68 -5.33
C PHE A 83 10.36 14.99 -5.84
N ILE A 84 10.54 13.92 -6.59
CA ILE A 84 9.45 13.13 -7.16
C ILE A 84 9.59 11.69 -6.65
N ASN A 85 8.50 11.06 -6.27
CA ASN A 85 8.47 9.66 -5.91
C ASN A 85 7.13 9.02 -6.33
N ASN A 86 7.05 7.70 -6.25
CA ASN A 86 5.80 6.97 -6.43
C ASN A 86 4.81 7.28 -5.28
N ASP A 87 3.52 7.30 -5.57
CA ASP A 87 2.49 7.59 -4.56
C ASP A 87 2.40 6.51 -3.48
N ALA A 88 2.62 5.24 -3.83
CA ALA A 88 2.59 4.15 -2.86
C ALA A 88 3.86 4.12 -1.99
N ASP A 89 5.02 4.47 -2.54
CA ASP A 89 6.25 4.66 -1.76
C ASP A 89 6.08 5.78 -0.74
N LEU A 90 5.55 6.92 -1.17
CA LEU A 90 5.26 8.05 -0.28
C LEU A 90 4.18 7.69 0.75
N PHE A 91 3.17 6.89 0.38
CA PHE A 91 2.18 6.36 1.32
C PHE A 91 2.84 5.53 2.41
N ALA A 92 3.66 4.56 2.04
CA ALA A 92 4.37 3.71 3.00
C ALA A 92 5.31 4.53 3.89
N TYR A 93 6.01 5.50 3.31
CA TYR A 93 6.92 6.37 4.05
C TYR A 93 6.18 7.28 5.03
N GLY A 94 5.07 7.90 4.63
CA GLY A 94 4.25 8.71 5.53
C GLY A 94 3.65 7.91 6.70
N GLU A 95 3.21 6.67 6.44
CA GLU A 95 2.75 5.76 7.48
C GLU A 95 3.87 5.29 8.41
N ALA A 96 5.09 5.20 7.90
CA ALA A 96 6.27 4.90 8.72
C ALA A 96 6.72 6.09 9.58
N LEU A 97 6.60 7.32 9.07
CA LEU A 97 7.02 8.54 9.78
C LEU A 97 6.00 8.97 10.85
N ALA A 98 4.73 9.00 10.51
CA ALA A 98 3.70 9.66 11.33
C ALA A 98 2.37 8.89 11.43
N GLY A 99 2.28 7.69 10.88
CA GLY A 99 1.05 6.89 10.83
C GLY A 99 1.13 5.60 11.64
N ALA A 100 0.85 4.49 10.96
CA ALA A 100 0.68 3.17 11.59
C ALA A 100 1.92 2.70 12.35
N LEU A 101 3.14 2.91 11.84
CA LEU A 101 4.35 2.40 12.48
C LEU A 101 4.59 3.01 13.88
N PRO A 102 4.66 4.33 14.06
CA PRO A 102 4.81 4.92 15.39
C PRO A 102 3.58 4.68 16.27
N GLU A 103 2.36 4.66 15.75
CA GLU A 103 1.15 4.38 16.53
C GLU A 103 1.18 2.98 17.14
N ILE A 104 1.48 1.95 16.34
CA ILE A 104 1.54 0.56 16.80
C ILE A 104 2.67 0.39 17.81
N ASN A 105 3.87 0.92 17.53
CA ASN A 105 4.99 0.87 18.47
C ASN A 105 4.66 1.54 19.82
N SER A 106 3.98 2.68 19.81
CA SER A 106 3.51 3.37 21.04
C SER A 106 2.51 2.51 21.83
N LYS A 107 1.57 1.85 21.14
CA LYS A 107 0.62 0.93 21.79
C LYS A 107 1.34 -0.29 22.39
N LEU A 108 2.28 -0.88 21.66
CA LEU A 108 3.09 -1.99 22.17
C LEU A 108 3.90 -1.58 23.41
N GLU A 109 4.42 -0.37 23.44
CA GLU A 109 5.14 0.17 24.60
C GLU A 109 4.24 0.30 25.82
N ARG A 110 3.05 0.88 25.66
CA ARG A 110 2.05 1.02 26.74
C ARG A 110 1.61 -0.33 27.31
N LEU A 111 1.64 -1.38 26.50
CA LEU A 111 1.32 -2.76 26.91
C LEU A 111 2.55 -3.54 27.39
N ASN A 112 3.68 -2.88 27.58
CA ASN A 112 4.96 -3.50 27.98
C ASN A 112 5.39 -4.67 27.09
N SER A 113 5.02 -4.65 25.81
CA SER A 113 5.53 -5.62 24.84
C SER A 113 7.01 -5.39 24.57
N ALA A 114 7.78 -6.46 24.49
CA ALA A 114 9.19 -6.38 24.10
C ALA A 114 9.40 -6.13 22.59
N LYS A 115 8.35 -6.32 21.78
CA LYS A 115 8.44 -6.20 20.30
C LYS A 115 8.34 -4.75 19.87
N ARG A 116 9.22 -4.37 18.94
CA ARG A 116 9.16 -3.09 18.19
C ARG A 116 9.40 -3.38 16.72
N TYR A 117 8.67 -2.67 15.88
CA TYR A 117 8.77 -2.80 14.43
C TYR A 117 9.53 -1.61 13.85
N LYS A 118 10.28 -1.85 12.79
CA LYS A 118 11.06 -0.85 12.07
C LYS A 118 10.76 -0.85 10.57
N ASN A 119 10.21 -1.96 10.09
CA ASN A 119 9.86 -2.15 8.69
C ASN A 119 8.33 -2.04 8.53
N LEU A 120 7.90 -1.43 7.45
CA LEU A 120 6.50 -1.27 7.11
C LEU A 120 6.30 -1.46 5.62
N LEU A 121 5.27 -2.24 5.27
CA LEU A 121 4.76 -2.41 3.91
C LEU A 121 3.48 -1.59 3.79
N GLY A 122 3.42 -0.68 2.85
CA GLY A 122 2.25 0.12 2.53
C GLY A 122 1.57 -0.41 1.27
N TYR A 123 0.27 -0.64 1.36
CA TYR A 123 -0.57 -0.99 0.22
C TYR A 123 -1.67 0.05 0.04
N THR A 124 -1.76 0.64 -1.12
CA THR A 124 -2.97 1.34 -1.52
C THR A 124 -3.86 0.33 -2.23
N TRP A 125 -5.04 0.04 -1.67
CA TRP A 125 -5.94 -0.90 -2.32
C TRP A 125 -6.31 -0.44 -3.73
N GLY A 126 -5.83 -1.18 -4.68
CA GLY A 126 -5.75 -0.94 -6.10
C GLY A 126 -4.52 -1.65 -6.63
N THR A 127 -3.32 -1.12 -6.45
CA THR A 127 -2.08 -1.76 -6.91
C THR A 127 -0.82 -1.13 -6.34
N GLY A 128 -0.95 0.02 -5.72
CA GLY A 128 0.21 0.71 -5.20
C GLY A 128 0.83 -0.06 -4.04
N PHE A 129 2.14 -0.27 -4.13
CA PHE A 129 2.95 -0.91 -3.13
C PHE A 129 4.20 -0.08 -2.88
N GLY A 130 4.51 0.15 -1.62
CA GLY A 130 5.76 0.73 -1.20
C GLY A 130 6.18 0.15 0.14
N PHE A 131 7.42 0.30 0.53
CA PHE A 131 7.86 -0.17 1.83
C PHE A 131 9.04 0.62 2.38
N THR A 132 9.20 0.51 3.69
CA THR A 132 10.34 1.07 4.41
C THR A 132 11.10 -0.03 5.14
N VAL A 133 12.42 0.11 5.16
CA VAL A 133 13.33 -0.74 5.95
C VAL A 133 14.07 0.16 6.94
N ASN A 134 13.98 -0.15 8.22
CA ASN A 134 14.52 0.69 9.29
C ASN A 134 14.05 2.17 9.24
N GLY A 135 12.79 2.39 8.81
CA GLY A 135 12.22 3.72 8.69
C GLY A 135 12.68 4.51 7.46
N GLN A 136 13.43 3.92 6.56
CA GLN A 136 13.87 4.53 5.31
C GLN A 136 13.09 3.94 4.13
N MET A 137 12.64 4.78 3.22
CA MET A 137 11.99 4.37 1.98
C MET A 137 12.99 3.57 1.12
N HIS A 138 12.51 2.49 0.52
CA HIS A 138 13.33 1.62 -0.32
C HIS A 138 12.64 1.36 -1.65
N ILE A 139 13.22 1.91 -2.71
CA ILE A 139 12.68 1.85 -4.07
C ILE A 139 13.46 0.91 -5.01
N GLY A 140 14.60 0.37 -4.55
CA GLY A 140 15.53 -0.42 -5.37
C GLY A 140 16.37 0.45 -6.33
N ASP A 141 17.28 -0.19 -7.03
CA ASP A 141 18.22 0.50 -7.93
C ASP A 141 17.54 1.09 -9.17
N ASN A 142 16.41 0.55 -9.58
CA ASN A 142 15.67 0.95 -10.78
C ASN A 142 14.29 1.55 -10.49
N SER A 143 13.99 1.86 -9.22
CA SER A 143 12.65 2.30 -8.79
C SER A 143 11.54 1.33 -9.24
N CYS A 144 11.82 0.02 -9.22
CA CYS A 144 10.94 -1.02 -9.75
C CYS A 144 10.53 -2.04 -8.68
N VAL A 145 10.58 -1.67 -7.41
CA VAL A 145 10.11 -2.55 -6.33
C VAL A 145 8.59 -2.41 -6.22
N GLU A 146 7.91 -3.30 -6.92
CA GLU A 146 6.46 -3.27 -7.11
C GLU A 146 5.85 -4.65 -6.99
N THR A 147 4.60 -4.74 -6.58
CA THR A 147 3.87 -6.02 -6.50
C THR A 147 2.83 -6.20 -7.60
N PHE A 148 2.56 -5.19 -8.42
CA PHE A 148 1.53 -5.24 -9.46
C PHE A 148 1.78 -6.36 -10.48
N CYS A 149 3.04 -6.61 -10.83
CA CYS A 149 3.45 -7.63 -11.81
C CYS A 149 3.71 -9.01 -11.20
N LEU A 150 3.44 -9.22 -9.91
CA LEU A 150 3.44 -10.57 -9.35
C LEU A 150 2.39 -11.41 -10.08
N ARG A 151 2.62 -12.72 -10.12
CA ARG A 151 1.68 -13.66 -10.72
C ARG A 151 0.38 -13.67 -9.94
N ASN A 152 -0.74 -13.56 -10.64
CA ASN A 152 -2.07 -13.68 -10.05
C ASN A 152 -2.30 -15.11 -9.57
N LYS A 153 -2.73 -15.28 -8.34
CA LYS A 153 -2.97 -16.59 -7.73
C LYS A 153 -4.04 -17.40 -8.47
N LYS A 154 -5.12 -16.77 -8.90
CA LYS A 154 -6.25 -17.45 -9.57
C LYS A 154 -6.04 -17.61 -11.06
N TYR A 155 -5.26 -16.73 -11.66
CA TYR A 155 -4.97 -16.69 -13.08
C TYR A 155 -3.45 -16.62 -13.30
N PRO A 156 -2.74 -17.77 -13.28
CA PRO A 156 -1.28 -17.81 -13.21
C PRO A 156 -0.53 -17.13 -14.37
N ASP A 157 -1.20 -16.88 -15.49
CA ASP A 157 -0.61 -16.20 -16.66
C ASP A 157 -0.98 -14.70 -16.71
N VAL A 158 -1.63 -14.19 -15.66
CA VAL A 158 -2.09 -12.81 -15.54
C VAL A 158 -1.36 -12.13 -14.38
N ILE A 159 -1.15 -10.82 -14.46
CA ILE A 159 -0.55 -10.03 -13.39
C ILE A 159 -1.49 -9.87 -12.19
N CYS A 160 -0.92 -9.68 -11.00
CA CYS A 160 -1.68 -9.50 -9.77
C CYS A 160 -2.64 -8.29 -9.86
N GLU A 161 -2.21 -7.20 -10.50
CA GLU A 161 -3.01 -5.99 -10.69
C GLU A 161 -4.39 -6.29 -11.28
N ASP A 162 -4.43 -7.15 -12.28
CA ASP A 162 -5.70 -7.55 -12.91
C ASP A 162 -6.64 -8.34 -11.99
N GLY A 163 -6.22 -8.65 -10.78
CA GLY A 163 -7.06 -9.26 -9.74
C GLY A 163 -7.48 -8.31 -8.62
N VAL A 164 -6.78 -7.16 -8.47
CA VAL A 164 -6.96 -6.25 -7.32
C VAL A 164 -7.19 -4.78 -7.69
N ALA A 165 -7.24 -4.44 -8.97
CA ALA A 165 -7.61 -3.10 -9.43
C ALA A 165 -9.13 -2.91 -9.49
N ILE A 166 -9.58 -1.67 -9.63
CA ILE A 166 -11.02 -1.34 -9.74
C ILE A 166 -11.65 -2.03 -10.94
N HIS A 167 -10.97 -2.06 -12.08
CA HIS A 167 -11.47 -2.76 -13.27
C HIS A 167 -11.62 -4.28 -13.07
N ALA A 168 -10.75 -4.86 -12.23
CA ALA A 168 -10.85 -6.27 -11.86
C ALA A 168 -12.11 -6.55 -11.03
N LEU A 169 -12.43 -5.71 -10.06
CA LEU A 169 -13.66 -5.82 -9.27
C LEU A 169 -14.90 -5.79 -10.19
N LYS A 170 -14.95 -4.84 -11.13
CA LYS A 170 -16.06 -4.73 -12.10
C LYS A 170 -16.19 -5.99 -12.97
N ARG A 171 -15.08 -6.47 -13.48
CA ARG A 171 -15.03 -7.69 -14.32
C ARG A 171 -15.47 -8.93 -13.54
N GLU A 172 -14.95 -9.16 -12.35
CA GLU A 172 -15.30 -10.33 -11.56
C GLU A 172 -16.76 -10.28 -11.06
N TYR A 173 -17.26 -9.09 -10.72
CA TYR A 173 -18.68 -8.93 -10.41
C TYR A 173 -19.56 -9.29 -11.62
N ALA A 174 -19.26 -8.75 -12.80
CA ALA A 174 -20.01 -9.06 -14.03
C ALA A 174 -20.01 -10.57 -14.33
N LYS A 175 -18.85 -11.23 -14.15
CA LYS A 175 -18.70 -12.68 -14.32
C LYS A 175 -19.53 -13.46 -13.28
N ASN A 176 -19.51 -13.06 -12.02
CA ASN A 176 -20.19 -13.76 -10.93
C ASN A 176 -21.71 -13.52 -10.94
N SER A 177 -22.15 -12.36 -11.37
CA SER A 177 -23.59 -11.97 -11.40
C SER A 177 -24.29 -12.25 -12.71
N GLY A 178 -23.55 -12.34 -13.81
CA GLY A 178 -24.10 -12.27 -15.15
C GLY A 178 -24.56 -10.87 -15.57
N ASP A 179 -24.36 -9.86 -14.72
CA ASP A 179 -24.69 -8.47 -14.97
C ASP A 179 -23.55 -7.80 -15.76
N THR A 180 -23.88 -7.15 -16.85
CA THR A 180 -22.94 -6.44 -17.71
C THR A 180 -22.97 -4.93 -17.52
N ASP A 181 -23.59 -4.43 -16.46
CA ASP A 181 -23.53 -3.01 -16.10
C ASP A 181 -22.12 -2.61 -15.63
N HIS A 182 -21.33 -2.12 -16.56
CA HIS A 182 -19.96 -1.67 -16.32
C HIS A 182 -19.86 -0.33 -15.57
N ASN A 183 -21.00 0.30 -15.21
CA ASN A 183 -21.04 1.58 -14.51
C ASN A 183 -20.96 1.44 -12.97
N LEU A 184 -21.04 0.21 -12.45
CA LEU A 184 -20.89 -0.04 -11.02
C LEU A 184 -19.48 0.31 -10.54
N GLU A 185 -19.43 1.18 -9.55
CA GLU A 185 -18.19 1.54 -8.85
C GLU A 185 -18.00 0.67 -7.59
N PRO A 186 -16.79 0.58 -7.01
CA PRO A 186 -16.55 -0.18 -5.78
C PRO A 186 -17.47 0.23 -4.63
N LYS A 187 -17.88 1.51 -4.57
CA LYS A 187 -18.86 1.98 -3.60
C LYS A 187 -20.25 1.35 -3.82
N ASP A 188 -20.68 1.23 -5.07
CA ASP A 188 -21.96 0.61 -5.41
C ASP A 188 -21.98 -0.87 -5.01
N MET A 189 -20.86 -1.57 -5.24
CA MET A 189 -20.69 -2.95 -4.80
C MET A 189 -20.74 -3.06 -3.27
N PHE A 190 -20.10 -2.13 -2.56
CA PHE A 190 -20.19 -2.07 -1.11
C PHE A 190 -21.65 -1.87 -0.66
N ASP A 191 -22.39 -0.93 -1.27
CA ASP A 191 -23.80 -0.64 -0.95
C ASP A 191 -24.70 -1.87 -1.23
N ILE A 192 -24.42 -2.65 -2.30
CA ILE A 192 -25.10 -3.93 -2.56
C ILE A 192 -24.77 -4.95 -1.46
N ALA A 193 -23.52 -5.07 -1.04
CA ALA A 193 -23.10 -5.96 0.03
C ALA A 193 -23.77 -5.62 1.37
N GLU A 194 -23.97 -4.32 1.65
CA GLU A 194 -24.70 -3.81 2.82
C GLU A 194 -26.23 -3.97 2.72
N GLY A 195 -26.78 -4.22 1.53
CA GLY A 195 -28.20 -4.28 1.27
C GLY A 195 -28.88 -2.89 1.17
N THR A 196 -28.10 -1.83 0.99
CA THR A 196 -28.60 -0.45 0.82
C THR A 196 -28.83 -0.10 -0.65
N ARG A 197 -28.36 -0.94 -1.55
CA ARG A 197 -28.58 -0.85 -3.00
C ARG A 197 -29.03 -2.20 -3.53
N GLU A 198 -29.94 -2.19 -4.51
CA GLU A 198 -30.34 -3.39 -5.24
C GLU A 198 -29.19 -3.93 -6.07
N GLY A 199 -29.06 -5.26 -6.16
CA GLY A 199 -28.04 -5.95 -6.93
C GLY A 199 -27.81 -7.40 -6.45
N ASN A 200 -26.91 -8.10 -7.12
CA ASN A 200 -26.57 -9.47 -6.76
C ASN A 200 -25.56 -9.49 -5.59
N ARG A 201 -26.08 -9.55 -4.36
CA ARG A 201 -25.27 -9.55 -3.15
C ARG A 201 -24.30 -10.72 -3.08
N GLU A 202 -24.72 -11.92 -3.49
CA GLU A 202 -23.87 -13.11 -3.47
C GLU A 202 -22.67 -12.95 -4.42
N ALA A 203 -22.91 -12.44 -5.61
CA ALA A 203 -21.84 -12.13 -6.58
C ALA A 203 -20.85 -11.08 -6.04
N VAL A 204 -21.34 -10.03 -5.38
CA VAL A 204 -20.46 -9.02 -4.76
C VAL A 204 -19.60 -9.63 -3.66
N LEU A 205 -20.21 -10.42 -2.76
CA LEU A 205 -19.47 -11.07 -1.68
C LEU A 205 -18.39 -12.02 -2.22
N LYS A 206 -18.71 -12.77 -3.28
CA LYS A 206 -17.74 -13.62 -3.98
C LYS A 206 -16.62 -12.82 -4.62
N THR A 207 -16.94 -11.68 -5.21
CA THR A 207 -15.95 -10.77 -5.82
C THR A 207 -14.99 -10.21 -4.76
N PHE A 208 -15.50 -9.79 -3.60
CA PHE A 208 -14.66 -9.33 -2.50
C PHE A 208 -13.82 -10.44 -1.86
N GLU A 209 -14.35 -11.67 -1.79
CA GLU A 209 -13.58 -12.84 -1.36
C GLU A 209 -12.41 -13.11 -2.31
N ASP A 210 -12.68 -13.14 -3.62
CA ASP A 210 -11.66 -13.40 -4.64
C ASP A 210 -10.57 -12.32 -4.65
N TYR A 211 -10.98 -11.06 -4.49
CA TYR A 211 -10.07 -9.94 -4.30
C TYR A 211 -9.17 -10.15 -3.08
N GLY A 212 -9.76 -10.50 -1.93
CA GLY A 212 -9.02 -10.72 -0.70
C GLY A 212 -8.01 -11.86 -0.81
N GLU A 213 -8.36 -12.94 -1.51
CA GLU A 213 -7.46 -14.07 -1.73
C GLU A 213 -6.24 -13.68 -2.58
N ILE A 214 -6.46 -12.95 -3.68
CA ILE A 214 -5.37 -12.49 -4.55
C ILE A 214 -4.48 -11.47 -3.83
N ALA A 215 -5.07 -10.49 -3.16
CA ALA A 215 -4.32 -9.50 -2.38
C ALA A 215 -3.51 -10.16 -1.25
N GLY A 216 -4.10 -11.15 -0.58
CA GLY A 216 -3.42 -11.91 0.48
C GLY A 216 -2.21 -12.69 0.00
N ASP A 217 -2.26 -13.26 -1.21
CA ASP A 217 -1.11 -13.96 -1.82
C ASP A 217 0.03 -12.99 -2.16
N ALA A 218 -0.30 -11.84 -2.75
CA ALA A 218 0.69 -10.80 -3.05
C ALA A 218 1.34 -10.25 -1.77
N MET A 219 0.52 -9.95 -0.74
CA MET A 219 1.00 -9.45 0.55
C MET A 219 1.87 -10.50 1.28
N ALA A 220 1.49 -11.79 1.22
CA ALA A 220 2.30 -12.86 1.77
C ALA A 220 3.66 -12.96 1.09
N THR A 221 3.71 -12.79 -0.22
CA THR A 221 4.97 -12.80 -0.99
C THR A 221 5.87 -11.64 -0.58
N ALA A 222 5.35 -10.41 -0.54
CA ALA A 222 6.11 -9.24 -0.11
C ALA A 222 6.55 -9.34 1.37
N ALA A 223 5.66 -9.78 2.26
CA ALA A 223 5.97 -9.96 3.67
C ALA A 223 7.06 -11.01 3.92
N THR A 224 7.14 -12.05 3.09
CA THR A 224 8.22 -13.06 3.16
C THR A 224 9.60 -12.44 2.94
N LEU A 225 9.70 -11.41 2.10
CA LEU A 225 10.96 -10.75 1.75
C LEU A 225 11.31 -9.59 2.70
N ILE A 226 10.29 -8.86 3.18
CA ILE A 226 10.51 -7.59 3.91
C ILE A 226 10.37 -7.74 5.42
N ASP A 227 9.52 -8.66 5.89
CA ASP A 227 9.26 -8.91 7.32
C ASP A 227 8.95 -7.61 8.10
N GLY A 228 7.78 -7.04 7.88
CA GLY A 228 7.35 -5.78 8.48
C GLY A 228 5.85 -5.73 8.77
N LEU A 229 5.41 -4.66 9.45
CA LEU A 229 3.98 -4.35 9.59
C LEU A 229 3.38 -4.06 8.21
N ILE A 230 2.12 -4.41 8.01
CA ILE A 230 1.38 -4.07 6.79
C ILE A 230 0.33 -3.03 7.13
N VAL A 231 0.32 -1.94 6.35
CA VAL A 231 -0.72 -0.92 6.41
C VAL A 231 -1.43 -0.81 5.06
N ILE A 232 -2.75 -0.79 5.08
CA ILE A 232 -3.57 -0.74 3.88
C ILE A 232 -4.34 0.58 3.86
N GLY A 233 -4.24 1.31 2.75
CA GLY A 233 -4.98 2.55 2.48
C GLY A 233 -5.80 2.46 1.20
N GLY A 234 -6.42 3.57 0.81
CA GLY A 234 -7.19 3.70 -0.43
C GLY A 234 -8.69 3.55 -0.26
N GLY A 235 -9.43 3.84 -1.34
CA GLY A 235 -10.89 3.98 -1.30
C GLY A 235 -11.67 2.69 -0.99
N ILE A 236 -11.11 1.52 -1.31
CA ILE A 236 -11.77 0.21 -1.11
C ILE A 236 -11.74 -0.24 0.37
N THR A 237 -11.01 0.46 1.25
CA THR A 237 -10.94 0.12 2.68
C THR A 237 -12.30 0.08 3.37
N ALA A 238 -13.31 0.78 2.85
CA ALA A 238 -14.68 0.68 3.34
C ALA A 238 -15.23 -0.77 3.27
N ALA A 239 -14.83 -1.54 2.26
CA ALA A 239 -15.22 -2.94 2.08
C ALA A 239 -14.38 -3.94 2.90
N ARG A 240 -13.53 -3.45 3.82
CA ARG A 240 -12.62 -4.25 4.66
C ARG A 240 -13.29 -5.50 5.24
N LYS A 241 -14.48 -5.35 5.81
CA LYS A 241 -15.18 -6.45 6.49
C LYS A 241 -15.49 -7.64 5.57
N TYR A 242 -15.55 -7.43 4.27
CA TYR A 242 -15.78 -8.46 3.27
C TYR A 242 -14.51 -9.01 2.66
N ILE A 243 -13.45 -8.19 2.58
CA ILE A 243 -12.17 -8.52 1.93
C ILE A 243 -11.19 -9.15 2.92
N MET A 244 -11.07 -8.59 4.12
CA MET A 244 -10.06 -8.99 5.11
C MET A 244 -10.14 -10.47 5.53
N PRO A 245 -11.31 -11.10 5.69
CA PRO A 245 -11.37 -12.51 6.05
C PRO A 245 -10.66 -13.43 5.04
N ALA A 246 -10.85 -13.21 3.74
CA ALA A 246 -10.20 -13.99 2.69
C ALA A 246 -8.70 -13.68 2.60
N LEU A 247 -8.32 -12.41 2.71
CA LEU A 247 -6.93 -11.97 2.75
C LEU A 247 -6.15 -12.63 3.90
N LEU A 248 -6.69 -12.58 5.11
CA LEU A 248 -6.06 -13.19 6.28
C LEU A 248 -6.02 -14.71 6.17
N LYS A 249 -7.08 -15.34 5.65
CA LYS A 249 -7.14 -16.79 5.39
C LYS A 249 -6.00 -17.20 4.46
N GLU A 250 -5.75 -16.42 3.40
CA GLU A 250 -4.66 -16.70 2.47
C GLU A 250 -3.29 -16.56 3.14
N MET A 251 -3.04 -15.47 3.84
CA MET A 251 -1.76 -15.23 4.51
C MET A 251 -1.48 -16.23 5.63
N ARG A 252 -2.52 -16.72 6.32
CA ARG A 252 -2.47 -17.73 7.40
C ARG A 252 -2.54 -19.16 6.86
N GLY A 253 -2.61 -19.32 5.55
CA GLY A 253 -2.77 -20.60 4.87
C GLY A 253 -1.54 -21.51 5.00
N GLN A 254 -1.60 -22.61 4.31
CA GLN A 254 -0.56 -23.62 4.28
C GLN A 254 -0.17 -23.95 2.85
N LEU A 255 1.06 -24.37 2.67
CA LEU A 255 1.61 -24.88 1.42
C LEU A 255 2.07 -26.32 1.59
N GLN A 256 1.96 -27.12 0.55
CA GLN A 256 2.49 -28.49 0.53
C GLN A 256 3.92 -28.50 0.00
N ARG A 257 4.76 -29.32 0.61
CA ARG A 257 6.05 -29.70 0.08
C ARG A 257 5.86 -30.86 -0.92
N MET A 258 6.84 -31.08 -1.77
CA MET A 258 6.79 -32.19 -2.73
C MET A 258 6.72 -33.58 -2.06
N ASN A 259 7.15 -33.71 -0.82
CA ASN A 259 7.04 -34.95 -0.03
C ASN A 259 5.65 -35.12 0.64
N GLY A 260 4.71 -34.20 0.40
CA GLY A 260 3.36 -34.24 0.97
C GLY A 260 3.21 -33.56 2.33
N GLU A 261 4.31 -33.16 2.98
CA GLU A 261 4.22 -32.42 4.23
C GLU A 261 3.61 -31.04 4.01
N THR A 262 2.82 -30.60 4.99
CA THR A 262 2.19 -29.27 4.98
C THR A 262 2.96 -28.33 5.90
N ILE A 263 3.27 -27.14 5.40
CA ILE A 263 3.95 -26.07 6.15
C ILE A 263 3.12 -24.80 6.12
N SER A 264 3.29 -23.92 7.11
CA SER A 264 2.68 -22.60 7.08
C SER A 264 3.19 -21.80 5.87
N ARG A 265 2.27 -21.06 5.23
CA ARG A 265 2.59 -20.14 4.13
C ARG A 265 3.68 -19.15 4.53
N LEU A 266 3.60 -18.62 5.75
CA LEU A 266 4.55 -17.67 6.32
C LEU A 266 5.21 -18.25 7.57
N GLN A 267 6.45 -17.87 7.82
CA GLN A 267 7.21 -18.29 9.01
C GLN A 267 6.87 -17.51 10.27
N PHE A 268 5.90 -16.59 10.18
CA PHE A 268 5.41 -15.77 11.28
C PHE A 268 3.87 -15.77 11.29
N LYS A 269 3.30 -15.51 12.46
CA LYS A 269 1.86 -15.34 12.61
C LYS A 269 1.44 -13.97 12.09
N VAL A 270 0.28 -13.91 11.46
CA VAL A 270 -0.34 -12.67 10.96
C VAL A 270 -1.53 -12.33 11.82
N TYR A 271 -1.62 -11.08 12.27
CA TYR A 271 -2.68 -10.57 13.14
C TYR A 271 -3.39 -9.38 12.50
N ASP A 272 -4.70 -9.34 12.64
CA ASP A 272 -5.52 -8.16 12.34
C ASP A 272 -5.43 -7.19 13.53
N LEU A 273 -4.69 -6.08 13.35
CA LEU A 273 -4.47 -5.12 14.43
C LEU A 273 -5.65 -4.19 14.69
N ASP A 274 -6.68 -4.24 13.84
CA ASP A 274 -7.92 -3.51 14.05
C ASP A 274 -8.97 -4.36 14.79
N ASP A 275 -8.73 -5.68 14.94
CA ASP A 275 -9.46 -6.52 15.88
C ASP A 275 -8.81 -6.43 17.27
N PHE A 276 -9.62 -6.08 18.27
CA PHE A 276 -9.13 -5.85 19.63
C PHE A 276 -8.48 -7.11 20.24
N ASN A 277 -9.08 -8.28 20.07
CA ASN A 277 -8.59 -9.52 20.67
C ASN A 277 -7.29 -9.97 20.00
N GLU A 278 -7.22 -9.88 18.67
CA GLU A 278 -6.02 -10.18 17.92
C GLU A 278 -4.89 -9.20 18.27
N PHE A 279 -5.19 -7.92 18.46
CA PHE A 279 -4.20 -6.94 18.90
C PHE A 279 -3.63 -7.25 20.29
N VAL A 280 -4.47 -7.67 21.24
CA VAL A 280 -4.03 -8.07 22.59
C VAL A 280 -3.06 -9.26 22.50
N GLU A 281 -3.41 -10.30 21.75
CA GLU A 281 -2.53 -11.46 21.55
C GLU A 281 -1.23 -11.10 20.81
N PHE A 282 -1.32 -10.23 19.81
CA PHE A 282 -0.15 -9.69 19.11
C PHE A 282 0.79 -8.94 20.05
N ALA A 283 0.26 -8.10 20.93
CA ALA A 283 1.05 -7.32 21.88
C ALA A 283 1.68 -8.19 22.97
N LYS A 284 0.94 -9.18 23.48
CA LYS A 284 1.37 -10.10 24.54
C LYS A 284 2.62 -10.89 24.13
N GLY A 285 2.63 -11.42 22.90
CA GLY A 285 3.73 -12.24 22.40
C GLY A 285 3.98 -13.50 23.23
N GLY A 286 5.23 -13.96 23.24
CA GLY A 286 5.65 -15.18 23.94
C GLY A 286 6.94 -15.00 24.73
N SER A 287 7.19 -13.80 25.26
CA SER A 287 8.44 -13.46 25.95
C SER A 287 8.71 -14.36 27.14
N ARG A 288 9.94 -14.85 27.25
CA ARG A 288 10.44 -15.66 28.35
C ARG A 288 11.91 -15.35 28.63
N GLU A 289 12.34 -15.63 29.84
CA GLU A 289 13.76 -15.58 30.19
C GLU A 289 14.50 -16.82 29.69
N LEU A 290 15.64 -16.60 29.09
CA LEU A 290 16.60 -17.64 28.73
C LEU A 290 17.89 -17.43 29.50
N LYS A 291 18.38 -18.47 30.19
CA LYS A 291 19.70 -18.44 30.82
C LYS A 291 20.82 -18.43 29.77
N ILE A 292 21.81 -17.59 29.99
CA ILE A 292 23.01 -17.60 29.16
C ILE A 292 23.87 -18.78 29.63
N TYR A 293 24.16 -19.68 28.69
CA TYR A 293 24.95 -20.89 29.00
C TYR A 293 26.27 -20.56 29.67
N GLY A 294 26.58 -21.25 30.78
CA GLY A 294 27.81 -21.07 31.55
C GLY A 294 27.84 -19.81 32.44
N THR A 295 26.70 -19.14 32.64
CA THR A 295 26.63 -17.93 33.50
C THR A 295 25.35 -17.94 34.35
N ASP A 296 25.32 -17.05 35.39
CA ASP A 296 24.10 -16.80 36.18
C ASP A 296 23.19 -15.72 35.57
N LYS A 297 23.52 -15.24 34.36
CA LYS A 297 22.77 -14.19 33.66
C LYS A 297 21.65 -14.78 32.79
N SER A 298 20.59 -14.00 32.59
CA SER A 298 19.50 -14.30 31.65
C SER A 298 19.27 -13.14 30.70
N VAL A 299 18.61 -13.46 29.58
CA VAL A 299 18.14 -12.51 28.58
C VAL A 299 16.66 -12.74 28.31
N VAL A 300 15.92 -11.70 28.02
CA VAL A 300 14.53 -11.82 27.57
C VAL A 300 14.50 -12.18 26.09
N TYR A 301 13.77 -13.23 25.74
CA TYR A 301 13.59 -13.71 24.38
C TYR A 301 12.10 -13.90 24.06
N ASP A 302 11.64 -13.31 22.96
CA ASP A 302 10.32 -13.56 22.41
C ASP A 302 10.42 -14.46 21.17
N PRO A 303 10.09 -15.76 21.30
CA PRO A 303 10.17 -16.69 20.19
C PRO A 303 9.03 -16.52 19.16
N MET A 304 7.99 -15.76 19.50
CA MET A 304 6.84 -15.60 18.64
C MET A 304 7.15 -14.62 17.50
N LYS A 305 7.48 -15.16 16.34
CA LYS A 305 7.57 -14.38 15.11
C LYS A 305 6.15 -13.99 14.67
N ARG A 306 5.92 -12.70 14.49
CA ARG A 306 4.60 -12.16 14.14
C ARG A 306 4.68 -10.84 13.43
N ILE A 307 3.72 -10.60 12.54
CA ILE A 307 3.44 -9.30 11.94
C ILE A 307 1.97 -8.92 12.15
N GLY A 308 1.65 -7.67 11.93
CA GLY A 308 0.27 -7.18 11.98
C GLY A 308 -0.13 -6.47 10.70
N ILE A 309 -1.42 -6.54 10.40
CA ILE A 309 -2.06 -5.80 9.32
C ILE A 309 -3.03 -4.81 9.94
N THR A 310 -3.04 -3.57 9.46
CA THR A 310 -4.00 -2.53 9.89
C THR A 310 -4.43 -1.67 8.72
N ILE A 311 -5.55 -1.00 8.86
CA ILE A 311 -6.00 0.02 7.91
C ILE A 311 -5.40 1.38 8.30
N SER A 312 -4.96 2.14 7.31
CA SER A 312 -4.47 3.51 7.50
C SER A 312 -5.51 4.40 8.17
N LYS A 313 -5.14 5.04 9.27
CA LYS A 313 -5.97 6.06 9.92
C LYS A 313 -5.70 7.45 9.40
N LEU A 314 -4.54 7.66 8.80
CA LEU A 314 -4.22 8.91 8.10
C LEU A 314 -5.05 9.08 6.83
N GLY A 315 -5.34 7.96 6.16
CA GLY A 315 -5.86 7.93 4.81
C GLY A 315 -4.77 8.18 3.76
N ALA A 316 -4.98 7.67 2.54
CA ALA A 316 -3.96 7.67 1.51
C ALA A 316 -3.41 9.06 1.19
N SER A 317 -4.26 10.04 0.92
CA SER A 317 -3.81 11.40 0.53
C SER A 317 -2.96 12.08 1.59
N ARG A 318 -3.34 11.95 2.88
CA ARG A 318 -2.57 12.56 3.97
C ARG A 318 -1.25 11.82 4.21
N ALA A 319 -1.24 10.50 4.14
CA ALA A 319 -0.02 9.72 4.27
C ALA A 319 0.96 10.03 3.14
N ILE A 320 0.50 10.09 1.89
CA ILE A 320 1.32 10.50 0.73
C ILE A 320 1.92 11.90 0.95
N SER A 321 1.10 12.86 1.39
CA SER A 321 1.57 14.22 1.66
C SER A 321 2.64 14.28 2.76
N LEU A 322 2.48 13.46 3.83
CA LEU A 322 3.46 13.36 4.91
C LEU A 322 4.74 12.65 4.45
N GLY A 323 4.63 11.67 3.56
CA GLY A 323 5.79 11.01 2.96
C GLY A 323 6.55 11.90 1.99
N ALA A 324 5.85 12.81 1.31
CA ALA A 324 6.48 13.81 0.43
C ALA A 324 7.19 14.92 1.21
N TYR A 325 6.71 15.28 2.40
CA TYR A 325 7.29 16.31 3.27
C TYR A 325 8.62 15.84 3.88
#